data_4289f220ba98343ce423983e2b31e0ec
#
_entry.id   4289f220ba98343ce423983e2b31e0ec
#
_cell.length_a   1.000
_cell.length_b   1.000
_cell.length_c   1.000
_cell.angle_alpha   90.00
_cell.angle_beta   90.00
_cell.angle_gamma   90.00
#
_symmetry.space_group_name_H-M   'P 1'
#
loop_
_entity.id
_entity.type
_entity.pdbx_description
1 polymer ?
#
loop_
_entity_poly.entity_id
_entity_poly.type
_entity_poly.pdbx_seq_one_letter_code
_entity_poly.pdbx_strand_id
1 'polypeptide(L)'
;VIVLFLLLAGLAQTAPAQEESDYPKLPRARYRSGQAVLNAFAPISAQTSNSIVELNVKESTVALGAVVDTNGLVLTKASEIRPGKLTCWLASGKEVEAQLLAVDEDDDVALVRVNAEGLKPVQWAQNKVVEGQWAITPGLADTPQAVGIISTLPHRIRPQRALIGVVFDSEATRPTVRRLSTGFGAEKAGIKPGDIVLSVDGATVTNKEQAIEIIREFRGGQTVHIRFQRSEQEFEANIELMTPKPGQEGSDSDGDARESRLSGDVSLRSQGFEQAIEHDTVLEPWQCGGPLLNLDGKAIGLNIARASRFATYALPASLAQQILAKLKTKAEKH
;
A
#
# COMPACT_ATOMS: atom_id res chain seq x y z
N VAL A 1 20.44 -57.14 50.92
CA VAL A 1 19.85 -56.42 49.78
C VAL A 1 20.37 -55.01 49.79
N ILE A 2 21.34 -54.72 48.87
CA ILE A 2 21.99 -53.44 48.73
C ILE A 2 21.29 -52.69 47.50
N VAL A 3 20.65 -51.60 47.76
CA VAL A 3 20.04 -50.73 46.70
C VAL A 3 21.06 -49.71 46.34
N LEU A 4 21.51 -49.76 45.07
CA LEU A 4 22.46 -48.85 44.46
C LEU A 4 21.67 -47.66 43.82
N PHE A 5 21.78 -46.43 44.37
CA PHE A 5 21.24 -45.23 43.81
C PHE A 5 22.26 -44.70 42.76
N LEU A 6 21.89 -44.76 41.50
CA LEU A 6 22.59 -44.06 40.40
C LEU A 6 22.12 -42.60 40.35
N LEU A 7 22.99 -41.68 40.76
CA LEU A 7 22.85 -40.23 40.52
C LEU A 7 23.18 -39.92 39.06
N LEU A 8 22.16 -39.60 38.25
CA LEU A 8 22.31 -39.00 36.95
C LEU A 8 22.58 -37.50 37.15
N ALA A 9 23.87 -37.12 37.04
CA ALA A 9 24.26 -35.72 36.93
C ALA A 9 23.90 -35.22 35.52
N GLY A 10 22.81 -34.45 35.38
CA GLY A 10 22.46 -33.76 34.17
C GLY A 10 23.46 -32.63 33.89
N LEU A 11 24.28 -32.79 32.85
CA LEU A 11 25.06 -31.70 32.25
C LEU A 11 24.10 -30.71 31.65
N ALA A 12 23.81 -29.62 32.37
CA ALA A 12 23.18 -28.45 31.80
C ALA A 12 24.19 -27.85 30.79
N GLN A 13 23.97 -28.05 29.51
CA GLN A 13 24.65 -27.26 28.47
C GLN A 13 24.21 -25.81 28.63
N THR A 14 25.06 -24.99 29.21
CA THR A 14 24.93 -23.54 29.13
C THR A 14 25.11 -23.14 27.67
N ALA A 15 24.04 -22.62 27.06
CA ALA A 15 24.13 -21.98 25.76
C ALA A 15 25.26 -20.94 25.83
N PRO A 16 26.11 -20.83 24.79
CA PRO A 16 27.14 -19.81 24.76
C PRO A 16 26.46 -18.45 24.93
N ALA A 17 26.94 -17.66 25.88
CA ALA A 17 26.57 -16.26 26.02
C ALA A 17 26.80 -15.61 24.65
N GLN A 18 25.78 -14.95 24.11
CA GLN A 18 25.96 -14.12 22.91
C GLN A 18 27.06 -13.11 23.25
N GLU A 19 28.17 -13.17 22.51
CA GLU A 19 29.20 -12.15 22.57
C GLU A 19 28.50 -10.81 22.33
N GLU A 20 28.42 -9.98 23.33
CA GLU A 20 28.00 -8.58 23.17
C GLU A 20 28.96 -7.95 22.17
N SER A 21 28.44 -7.54 21.01
CA SER A 21 29.27 -6.92 19.98
C SER A 21 29.99 -5.72 20.57
N ASP A 22 31.29 -5.69 20.43
CA ASP A 22 32.22 -4.68 20.96
C ASP A 22 32.09 -3.32 20.22
N TYR A 23 31.04 -3.19 19.35
CA TYR A 23 30.75 -1.94 18.67
C TYR A 23 29.95 -1.01 19.59
N PRO A 24 30.39 0.26 19.74
CA PRO A 24 29.67 1.23 20.55
C PRO A 24 28.25 1.41 20.01
N LYS A 25 27.24 1.03 20.81
CA LYS A 25 25.83 1.22 20.46
C LYS A 25 25.56 2.72 20.33
N LEU A 26 25.16 3.16 19.15
CA LEU A 26 24.75 4.55 18.95
C LEU A 26 23.59 4.90 19.89
N PRO A 27 23.60 6.08 20.52
CA PRO A 27 22.46 6.56 21.29
C PRO A 27 21.19 6.55 20.43
N ARG A 28 20.05 6.14 20.99
CA ARG A 28 18.76 6.08 20.27
C ARG A 28 18.39 7.39 19.57
N ALA A 29 18.77 8.53 20.15
CA ALA A 29 18.56 9.85 19.55
C ALA A 29 19.27 10.02 18.19
N ARG A 30 20.30 9.23 17.90
CA ARG A 30 21.06 9.25 16.64
C ARG A 30 20.65 8.17 15.65
N TYR A 31 19.63 7.37 15.97
CA TYR A 31 19.03 6.49 14.97
C TYR A 31 18.28 7.32 13.93
N ARG A 32 18.05 6.78 12.75
CA ARG A 32 17.33 7.46 11.66
C ARG A 32 15.97 8.06 12.11
N SER A 33 15.24 7.37 12.97
CA SER A 33 14.01 7.83 13.61
C SER A 33 14.23 8.59 14.94
N GLY A 34 15.48 8.85 15.30
CA GLY A 34 15.82 9.54 16.54
C GLY A 34 15.63 11.05 16.42
N GLN A 35 15.27 11.70 17.54
CA GLN A 35 14.96 13.13 17.56
C GLN A 35 16.09 14.02 17.02
N ALA A 36 17.36 13.66 17.23
CA ALA A 36 18.47 14.44 16.73
C ALA A 36 18.54 14.45 15.19
N VAL A 37 18.18 13.33 14.56
CA VAL A 37 18.12 13.23 13.08
C VAL A 37 16.91 13.99 12.56
N LEU A 38 15.72 13.78 13.13
CA LEU A 38 14.50 14.50 12.72
C LEU A 38 14.67 16.02 12.85
N ASN A 39 15.29 16.50 13.94
CA ASN A 39 15.56 17.93 14.15
C ASN A 39 16.47 18.54 13.08
N ALA A 40 17.38 17.77 12.49
CA ALA A 40 18.24 18.27 11.40
C ALA A 40 17.41 18.64 10.14
N PHE A 41 16.24 18.04 9.95
CA PHE A 41 15.34 18.31 8.83
C PHE A 41 14.15 19.20 9.22
N ALA A 42 14.07 19.66 10.46
CA ALA A 42 13.01 20.54 10.95
C ALA A 42 12.84 21.81 10.09
N PRO A 43 13.89 22.51 9.59
CA PRO A 43 13.71 23.69 8.76
C PRO A 43 12.91 23.41 7.48
N ILE A 44 13.05 22.20 6.91
CA ILE A 44 12.32 21.78 5.68
C ILE A 44 10.86 21.52 6.02
N SER A 45 10.60 20.80 7.12
CA SER A 45 9.24 20.48 7.56
C SER A 45 8.48 21.75 7.95
N ALA A 46 9.08 22.64 8.73
CA ALA A 46 8.46 23.89 9.18
C ALA A 46 8.03 24.81 8.03
N GLN A 47 8.80 24.86 6.94
CA GLN A 47 8.44 25.67 5.74
C GLN A 47 7.18 25.16 5.03
N THR A 48 6.85 23.88 5.20
CA THR A 48 5.76 23.20 4.49
C THR A 48 4.56 22.88 5.38
N SER A 49 4.58 23.22 6.66
CA SER A 49 3.51 22.88 7.62
C SER A 49 2.12 23.36 7.18
N ASN A 50 2.01 24.58 6.60
CA ASN A 50 0.75 25.09 6.06
C ASN A 50 0.31 24.45 4.73
N SER A 51 1.12 23.53 4.19
CA SER A 51 0.81 22.75 2.98
C SER A 51 0.33 21.33 3.31
N ILE A 52 0.20 21.01 4.60
CA ILE A 52 -0.14 19.68 5.09
C ILE A 52 -1.34 19.78 6.01
N VAL A 53 -2.16 18.75 5.98
CA VAL A 53 -3.31 18.58 6.86
C VAL A 53 -3.35 17.16 7.39
N GLU A 54 -3.96 16.95 8.54
CA GLU A 54 -4.30 15.62 9.07
C GLU A 54 -5.81 15.40 8.96
N LEU A 55 -6.21 14.36 8.23
CA LEU A 55 -7.60 14.01 8.03
C LEU A 55 -8.06 13.02 9.09
N ASN A 56 -9.22 13.29 9.67
CA ASN A 56 -9.82 12.50 10.73
C ASN A 56 -11.21 12.00 10.36
N VAL A 57 -11.50 10.76 10.76
CA VAL A 57 -12.84 10.18 10.74
C VAL A 57 -13.15 9.66 12.12
N LYS A 58 -14.26 10.10 12.73
CA LYS A 58 -14.67 9.70 14.10
C LYS A 58 -13.53 9.88 15.12
N GLU A 59 -12.90 11.05 15.13
CA GLU A 59 -11.82 11.43 16.07
C GLU A 59 -10.51 10.65 15.93
N SER A 60 -10.38 9.83 14.89
CA SER A 60 -9.13 9.10 14.59
C SER A 60 -8.48 9.66 13.34
N THR A 61 -7.20 9.99 13.40
CA THR A 61 -6.41 10.35 12.21
C THR A 61 -6.33 9.15 11.28
N VAL A 62 -6.73 9.35 10.03
CA VAL A 62 -6.78 8.29 9.01
C VAL A 62 -5.78 8.51 7.89
N ALA A 63 -5.43 9.76 7.60
CA ALA A 63 -4.44 10.08 6.57
C ALA A 63 -3.85 11.47 6.78
N LEU A 64 -2.65 11.70 6.26
CA LEU A 64 -2.17 13.04 5.94
C LEU A 64 -2.76 13.50 4.61
N GLY A 65 -2.70 14.80 4.34
CA GLY A 65 -3.10 15.36 3.06
C GLY A 65 -2.13 16.45 2.60
N ALA A 66 -1.95 16.55 1.28
CA ALA A 66 -1.19 17.60 0.62
C ALA A 66 -2.13 18.67 0.10
N VAL A 67 -2.00 19.91 0.58
CA VAL A 67 -2.74 21.05 0.04
C VAL A 67 -2.27 21.30 -1.39
N VAL A 68 -3.20 21.38 -2.35
CA VAL A 68 -2.87 21.56 -3.78
C VAL A 68 -3.46 22.83 -4.40
N ASP A 69 -4.23 23.57 -3.61
CA ASP A 69 -4.87 24.80 -4.04
C ASP A 69 -5.12 25.73 -2.85
N THR A 70 -5.04 27.04 -3.05
CA THR A 70 -5.34 28.04 -1.99
C THR A 70 -6.81 28.04 -1.57
N ASN A 71 -7.71 27.48 -2.37
CA ASN A 71 -9.13 27.32 -2.07
C ASN A 71 -9.45 26.08 -1.22
N GLY A 72 -8.42 25.46 -0.61
CA GLY A 72 -8.59 24.34 0.30
C GLY A 72 -8.75 22.98 -0.38
N LEU A 73 -8.28 22.81 -1.61
CA LEU A 73 -8.20 21.47 -2.20
C LEU A 73 -6.98 20.71 -1.65
N VAL A 74 -7.22 19.48 -1.30
CA VAL A 74 -6.25 18.58 -0.67
C VAL A 74 -6.25 17.24 -1.41
N LEU A 75 -5.09 16.77 -1.82
CA LEU A 75 -4.90 15.38 -2.22
C LEU A 75 -4.53 14.53 -1.02
N THR A 76 -5.08 13.33 -0.96
CA THR A 76 -4.78 12.36 0.08
C THR A 76 -4.98 10.93 -0.44
N LYS A 77 -4.67 9.94 0.39
CA LYS A 77 -4.95 8.55 0.14
C LYS A 77 -6.44 8.23 0.31
N ALA A 78 -7.04 7.49 -0.64
CA ALA A 78 -8.47 7.21 -0.63
C ALA A 78 -8.89 6.06 0.29
N SER A 79 -8.15 4.95 0.26
CA SER A 79 -8.54 3.71 0.94
C SER A 79 -8.65 3.81 2.47
N GLU A 80 -7.98 4.77 3.09
CA GLU A 80 -8.07 5.02 4.53
C GLU A 80 -9.28 5.90 4.92
N ILE A 81 -9.90 6.61 3.96
CA ILE A 81 -11.09 7.43 4.22
C ILE A 81 -12.31 6.52 4.34
N ARG A 82 -12.69 6.24 5.58
CA ARG A 82 -13.87 5.41 5.89
C ARG A 82 -15.15 6.24 5.91
N PRO A 83 -16.34 5.62 5.76
CA PRO A 83 -17.61 6.32 5.91
C PRO A 83 -17.74 7.00 7.30
N GLY A 84 -18.10 8.26 7.31
CA GLY A 84 -18.26 9.05 8.53
C GLY A 84 -18.08 10.54 8.29
N LYS A 85 -18.24 11.34 9.35
CA LYS A 85 -17.93 12.77 9.31
C LYS A 85 -16.41 12.91 9.15
N LEU A 86 -15.99 13.56 8.07
CA LEU A 86 -14.60 13.87 7.78
C LEU A 86 -14.25 15.26 8.35
N THR A 87 -13.22 15.34 9.14
CA THR A 87 -12.65 16.59 9.65
C THR A 87 -11.15 16.66 9.33
N CYS A 88 -10.56 17.80 9.57
CA CYS A 88 -9.17 18.08 9.21
C CYS A 88 -8.52 18.96 10.30
N TRP A 89 -7.37 18.53 10.81
CA TRP A 89 -6.49 19.35 11.63
C TRP A 89 -5.50 20.13 10.77
N LEU A 90 -5.33 21.39 11.10
CA LEU A 90 -4.40 22.31 10.45
C LEU A 90 -3.16 22.53 11.33
N ALA A 91 -2.07 23.00 10.74
CA ALA A 91 -0.85 23.34 11.48
C ALA A 91 -1.08 24.42 12.57
N SER A 92 -2.12 25.25 12.44
CA SER A 92 -2.55 26.19 13.46
C SER A 92 -3.15 25.56 14.71
N GLY A 93 -3.34 24.23 14.74
CA GLY A 93 -4.04 23.51 15.80
C GLY A 93 -5.58 23.63 15.72
N LYS A 94 -6.13 24.15 14.61
CA LYS A 94 -7.57 24.29 14.40
C LYS A 94 -8.11 23.05 13.68
N GLU A 95 -9.21 22.52 14.17
CA GLU A 95 -10.01 21.52 13.48
C GLU A 95 -11.10 22.18 12.62
N VAL A 96 -11.25 21.72 11.38
CA VAL A 96 -12.23 22.23 10.43
C VAL A 96 -12.94 21.07 9.73
N GLU A 97 -14.11 21.33 9.15
CA GLU A 97 -14.81 20.34 8.35
C GLU A 97 -14.11 20.10 7.01
N ALA A 98 -14.16 18.86 6.57
CA ALA A 98 -13.64 18.42 5.29
C ALA A 98 -14.71 17.65 4.51
N GLN A 99 -14.67 17.75 3.18
CA GLN A 99 -15.61 17.09 2.28
C GLN A 99 -14.86 16.32 1.21
N LEU A 100 -15.17 15.03 1.06
CA LEU A 100 -14.70 14.22 -0.04
C LEU A 100 -15.40 14.66 -1.33
N LEU A 101 -14.63 15.07 -2.34
CA LEU A 101 -15.16 15.54 -3.63
C LEU A 101 -15.12 14.46 -4.70
N ALA A 102 -14.01 13.75 -4.81
CA ALA A 102 -13.80 12.74 -5.84
C ALA A 102 -12.73 11.72 -5.41
N VAL A 103 -12.80 10.53 -5.98
CA VAL A 103 -11.85 9.43 -5.75
C VAL A 103 -11.35 8.92 -7.10
N ASP A 104 -10.05 8.67 -7.19
CA ASP A 104 -9.40 7.85 -8.19
C ASP A 104 -9.08 6.48 -7.56
N GLU A 105 -9.86 5.48 -7.95
CA GLU A 105 -9.71 4.12 -7.41
C GLU A 105 -8.48 3.41 -7.97
N ASP A 106 -8.02 3.79 -9.17
CA ASP A 106 -6.87 3.14 -9.81
C ASP A 106 -5.56 3.46 -9.09
N ASP A 107 -5.40 4.71 -8.66
CA ASP A 107 -4.20 5.17 -7.97
C ASP A 107 -4.40 5.39 -6.46
N ASP A 108 -5.59 5.06 -5.93
CA ASP A 108 -5.92 5.18 -4.50
C ASP A 108 -5.84 6.63 -3.98
N VAL A 109 -6.22 7.61 -4.79
CA VAL A 109 -6.13 9.02 -4.45
C VAL A 109 -7.52 9.63 -4.28
N ALA A 110 -7.71 10.43 -3.25
CA ALA A 110 -8.90 11.22 -3.02
C ALA A 110 -8.61 12.72 -3.12
N LEU A 111 -9.57 13.46 -3.66
CA LEU A 111 -9.63 14.91 -3.61
C LEU A 111 -10.62 15.31 -2.52
N VAL A 112 -10.15 16.08 -1.56
CA VAL A 112 -10.92 16.58 -0.42
C VAL A 112 -10.94 18.10 -0.45
N ARG A 113 -12.04 18.71 -0.04
CA ARG A 113 -12.16 20.14 0.21
C ARG A 113 -12.12 20.40 1.71
N VAL A 114 -11.29 21.33 2.10
CA VAL A 114 -11.16 21.81 3.47
C VAL A 114 -11.54 23.29 3.51
N ASN A 115 -12.44 23.66 4.39
CA ASN A 115 -12.86 25.05 4.55
C ASN A 115 -11.93 25.78 5.54
N ALA A 116 -10.78 26.24 5.04
CA ALA A 116 -9.78 26.93 5.84
C ALA A 116 -9.05 28.02 5.04
N GLU A 117 -8.63 29.05 5.75
CA GLU A 117 -7.80 30.13 5.21
C GLU A 117 -6.32 29.91 5.56
N GLY A 118 -5.42 30.56 4.83
CA GLY A 118 -3.97 30.52 5.09
C GLY A 118 -3.26 29.27 4.63
N LEU A 119 -3.96 28.37 3.93
CA LEU A 119 -3.37 27.19 3.32
C LEU A 119 -2.44 27.56 2.16
N LYS A 120 -1.30 26.87 2.07
CA LYS A 120 -0.32 27.06 1.01
C LYS A 120 -0.22 25.78 0.18
N PRO A 121 -0.40 25.84 -1.14
CA PRO A 121 -0.20 24.67 -1.99
C PRO A 121 1.23 24.15 -1.90
N VAL A 122 1.41 22.83 -1.92
CA VAL A 122 2.72 22.21 -2.07
C VAL A 122 3.38 22.65 -3.37
N GLN A 123 4.68 22.88 -3.32
CA GLN A 123 5.46 23.13 -4.51
C GLN A 123 5.96 21.81 -5.08
N TRP A 124 5.50 21.45 -6.27
CA TRP A 124 5.92 20.22 -6.93
C TRP A 124 7.33 20.34 -7.51
N ALA A 125 8.16 19.34 -7.28
CA ALA A 125 9.47 19.23 -7.91
C ALA A 125 9.30 18.97 -9.42
N GLN A 126 10.14 19.64 -10.23
CA GLN A 126 10.16 19.45 -11.69
C GLN A 126 11.20 18.41 -12.12
N ASN A 127 12.20 18.16 -11.27
CA ASN A 127 13.27 17.23 -11.57
C ASN A 127 12.81 15.78 -11.29
N LYS A 128 13.35 14.86 -12.08
CA LYS A 128 13.17 13.42 -11.81
C LYS A 128 13.84 13.06 -10.48
N VAL A 129 13.24 12.13 -9.76
CA VAL A 129 13.84 11.55 -8.56
C VAL A 129 15.05 10.69 -8.93
N VAL A 130 15.99 10.58 -8.00
CA VAL A 130 17.17 9.71 -8.14
C VAL A 130 17.30 8.82 -6.91
N GLU A 131 17.84 7.61 -7.09
CA GLU A 131 18.11 6.69 -5.97
C GLU A 131 19.14 7.31 -5.01
N GLY A 132 18.94 7.07 -3.71
CA GLY A 132 19.74 7.68 -2.65
C GLY A 132 19.39 9.15 -2.33
N GLN A 133 18.47 9.77 -3.06
CA GLN A 133 17.97 11.11 -2.74
C GLN A 133 17.22 11.07 -1.41
N TRP A 134 17.39 12.13 -0.59
CA TRP A 134 16.64 12.28 0.64
C TRP A 134 15.13 12.36 0.39
N ALA A 135 14.40 11.65 1.23
CA ALA A 135 12.95 11.55 1.25
C ALA A 135 12.44 11.97 2.62
N ILE A 136 11.68 13.07 2.69
CA ILE A 136 11.23 13.68 3.93
C ILE A 136 9.71 13.67 3.92
N THR A 137 9.10 13.04 4.92
CA THR A 137 7.66 13.10 5.15
C THR A 137 7.38 14.11 6.24
N PRO A 138 6.87 15.30 5.91
CA PRO A 138 6.50 16.29 6.89
C PRO A 138 5.18 15.93 7.57
N GLY A 139 4.87 16.63 8.67
CA GLY A 139 3.61 16.59 9.39
C GLY A 139 3.16 17.99 9.78
N LEU A 140 2.21 18.11 10.69
CA LEU A 140 1.77 19.42 11.20
C LEU A 140 2.81 20.06 12.13
N ALA A 141 3.68 19.25 12.75
CA ALA A 141 4.76 19.74 13.61
C ALA A 141 5.95 20.27 12.80
N ASP A 142 6.79 21.07 13.43
CA ASP A 142 8.03 21.59 12.81
C ASP A 142 9.00 20.46 12.44
N THR A 143 9.05 19.36 13.20
CA THR A 143 9.85 18.19 12.86
C THR A 143 9.10 17.26 11.91
N PRO A 144 9.77 16.64 10.94
CA PRO A 144 9.14 15.68 10.05
C PRO A 144 8.67 14.42 10.80
N GLN A 145 7.66 13.76 10.25
CA GLN A 145 7.19 12.44 10.71
C GLN A 145 8.26 11.36 10.50
N ALA A 146 8.91 11.40 9.35
CA ALA A 146 9.97 10.46 9.01
C ALA A 146 10.93 11.03 7.97
N VAL A 147 12.16 10.50 7.99
CA VAL A 147 13.23 10.81 7.03
C VAL A 147 13.85 9.52 6.54
N GLY A 148 14.15 9.45 5.27
CA GLY A 148 14.79 8.31 4.62
C GLY A 148 15.38 8.69 3.28
N ILE A 149 15.52 7.71 2.41
CA ILE A 149 16.02 7.89 1.04
C ILE A 149 15.13 7.17 0.04
N ILE A 150 15.20 7.60 -1.20
CA ILE A 150 14.59 6.88 -2.32
C ILE A 150 15.37 5.60 -2.54
N SER A 151 14.70 4.46 -2.40
CA SER A 151 15.29 3.12 -2.57
C SER A 151 15.19 2.64 -4.00
N THR A 152 14.06 2.92 -4.67
CA THR A 152 13.82 2.48 -6.05
C THR A 152 13.07 3.56 -6.83
N LEU A 153 13.49 3.77 -8.08
CA LEU A 153 12.84 4.69 -9.01
C LEU A 153 11.41 4.25 -9.34
N PRO A 154 10.56 5.14 -9.90
CA PRO A 154 9.19 4.78 -10.23
C PRO A 154 9.10 3.51 -11.05
N HIS A 155 8.38 2.53 -10.51
CA HIS A 155 8.16 1.23 -11.11
C HIS A 155 6.74 0.73 -10.79
N ARG A 156 6.31 -0.32 -11.47
CA ARG A 156 5.02 -0.93 -11.25
C ARG A 156 5.03 -1.81 -10.00
N ILE A 157 4.10 -1.56 -9.09
CA ILE A 157 3.80 -2.45 -7.96
C ILE A 157 2.64 -3.33 -8.37
N ARG A 158 2.88 -4.63 -8.49
CA ARG A 158 1.83 -5.58 -8.87
C ARG A 158 0.70 -5.58 -7.83
N PRO A 159 -0.57 -5.80 -8.26
CA PRO A 159 -1.67 -5.97 -7.32
C PRO A 159 -1.46 -7.16 -6.39
N GLN A 160 -2.05 -7.11 -5.21
CA GLN A 160 -2.14 -8.28 -4.35
C GLN A 160 -2.84 -9.40 -5.12
N ARG A 161 -2.28 -10.60 -5.02
CA ARG A 161 -2.80 -11.77 -5.72
C ARG A 161 -4.28 -11.95 -5.42
N ALA A 162 -5.08 -11.80 -6.45
CA ALA A 162 -6.50 -12.09 -6.41
C ALA A 162 -6.77 -13.39 -7.16
N LEU A 163 -7.75 -14.16 -6.71
CA LEU A 163 -8.06 -15.48 -7.22
C LEU A 163 -9.52 -15.56 -7.62
N ILE A 164 -9.78 -16.25 -8.71
CA ILE A 164 -11.13 -16.68 -9.09
C ILE A 164 -11.53 -18.00 -8.42
N GLY A 165 -10.55 -18.71 -7.81
CA GLY A 165 -10.78 -20.01 -7.17
C GLY A 165 -10.76 -21.20 -8.11
N VAL A 166 -10.02 -21.12 -9.21
CA VAL A 166 -9.81 -22.21 -10.17
C VAL A 166 -8.44 -22.83 -9.98
N VAL A 167 -8.38 -24.16 -9.91
CA VAL A 167 -7.15 -24.94 -10.05
C VAL A 167 -7.16 -25.60 -11.42
N PHE A 168 -6.23 -25.22 -12.27
CA PHE A 168 -6.09 -25.80 -13.61
C PHE A 168 -5.42 -27.17 -13.55
N ASP A 169 -5.74 -28.00 -14.53
CA ASP A 169 -5.07 -29.27 -14.74
C ASP A 169 -3.62 -29.04 -15.21
N SER A 170 -2.66 -29.66 -14.50
CA SER A 170 -1.24 -29.50 -14.81
C SER A 170 -0.82 -30.23 -16.09
N GLU A 171 -1.53 -31.27 -16.48
CA GLU A 171 -1.18 -32.14 -17.62
C GLU A 171 -1.93 -31.75 -18.88
N ALA A 172 -3.01 -30.97 -18.75
CA ALA A 172 -3.77 -30.54 -19.93
C ALA A 172 -3.00 -29.46 -20.71
N THR A 173 -3.00 -29.55 -22.02
CA THR A 173 -2.41 -28.55 -22.92
C THR A 173 -3.21 -27.26 -22.99
N ARG A 174 -4.54 -27.34 -22.80
CA ARG A 174 -5.47 -26.21 -22.73
C ARG A 174 -5.78 -25.85 -21.27
N PRO A 175 -6.19 -24.61 -20.97
CA PRO A 175 -6.48 -24.17 -19.58
C PRO A 175 -7.77 -24.82 -19.07
N THR A 176 -7.68 -26.09 -18.69
CA THR A 176 -8.79 -26.94 -18.24
C THR A 176 -8.93 -26.86 -16.73
N VAL A 177 -10.14 -26.61 -16.24
CA VAL A 177 -10.46 -26.56 -14.82
C VAL A 177 -10.41 -27.97 -14.23
N ARG A 178 -9.50 -28.24 -13.32
CA ARG A 178 -9.41 -29.52 -12.59
C ARG A 178 -10.34 -29.54 -11.37
N ARG A 179 -10.33 -28.48 -10.59
CA ARG A 179 -11.18 -28.32 -9.41
C ARG A 179 -11.41 -26.84 -9.08
N LEU A 180 -12.39 -26.60 -8.24
CA LEU A 180 -12.71 -25.27 -7.72
C LEU A 180 -12.41 -25.20 -6.23
N SER A 181 -12.03 -24.03 -5.77
CA SER A 181 -11.92 -23.69 -4.34
C SER A 181 -13.28 -23.17 -3.87
N THR A 182 -13.79 -23.77 -2.79
CA THR A 182 -15.12 -23.44 -2.27
C THR A 182 -15.20 -21.99 -1.76
N GLY A 183 -16.32 -21.35 -2.12
CA GLY A 183 -16.61 -19.96 -1.71
C GLY A 183 -16.02 -18.88 -2.61
N PHE A 184 -15.19 -19.24 -3.60
CA PHE A 184 -14.62 -18.29 -4.56
C PHE A 184 -15.59 -17.95 -5.70
N GLY A 185 -15.23 -16.90 -6.45
CA GLY A 185 -16.09 -16.35 -7.51
C GLY A 185 -16.40 -17.32 -8.63
N ALA A 186 -15.45 -18.17 -9.03
CA ALA A 186 -15.68 -19.16 -10.10
C ALA A 186 -16.76 -20.19 -9.75
N GLU A 187 -16.78 -20.69 -8.50
CA GLU A 187 -17.83 -21.58 -8.04
C GLU A 187 -19.20 -20.89 -8.07
N LYS A 188 -19.28 -19.65 -7.56
CA LYS A 188 -20.51 -18.84 -7.54
C LYS A 188 -21.01 -18.52 -8.95
N ALA A 189 -20.10 -18.32 -9.90
CA ALA A 189 -20.41 -18.07 -11.30
C ALA A 189 -20.77 -19.33 -12.12
N GLY A 190 -20.75 -20.50 -11.49
CA GLY A 190 -21.19 -21.76 -12.11
C GLY A 190 -20.14 -22.42 -13.01
N ILE A 191 -18.86 -22.07 -12.89
CA ILE A 191 -17.75 -22.83 -13.48
C ILE A 191 -17.74 -24.24 -12.89
N LYS A 192 -17.31 -25.21 -13.66
CA LYS A 192 -17.27 -26.63 -13.24
C LYS A 192 -15.93 -27.28 -13.62
N PRO A 193 -15.53 -28.33 -12.90
CA PRO A 193 -14.43 -29.18 -13.34
C PRO A 193 -14.68 -29.71 -14.78
N GLY A 194 -13.65 -29.69 -15.61
CA GLY A 194 -13.71 -30.04 -17.03
C GLY A 194 -13.97 -28.86 -17.97
N ASP A 195 -14.35 -27.67 -17.45
CA ASP A 195 -14.46 -26.47 -18.30
C ASP A 195 -13.08 -26.05 -18.81
N ILE A 196 -13.05 -25.57 -20.06
CA ILE A 196 -11.83 -25.10 -20.72
C ILE A 196 -11.96 -23.58 -20.90
N VAL A 197 -11.09 -22.80 -20.29
CA VAL A 197 -11.10 -21.34 -20.42
C VAL A 197 -10.60 -20.96 -21.81
N LEU A 198 -11.36 -20.13 -22.54
CA LEU A 198 -11.07 -19.67 -23.90
C LEU A 198 -10.52 -18.24 -23.89
N SER A 199 -11.07 -17.38 -23.05
CA SER A 199 -10.59 -16.00 -22.89
C SER A 199 -10.82 -15.49 -21.48
N VAL A 200 -9.98 -14.55 -21.08
CA VAL A 200 -10.06 -13.83 -19.82
C VAL A 200 -10.07 -12.34 -20.16
N ASP A 201 -11.14 -11.64 -19.81
CA ASP A 201 -11.36 -10.22 -20.08
C ASP A 201 -11.10 -9.81 -21.54
N GLY A 202 -11.61 -10.62 -22.46
CA GLY A 202 -11.48 -10.44 -23.91
C GLY A 202 -10.16 -10.97 -24.51
N ALA A 203 -9.13 -11.22 -23.71
CA ALA A 203 -7.86 -11.76 -24.17
C ALA A 203 -7.95 -13.28 -24.31
N THR A 204 -7.72 -13.81 -25.52
CA THR A 204 -7.70 -15.25 -25.78
C THR A 204 -6.55 -15.93 -25.07
N VAL A 205 -6.82 -17.07 -24.42
CA VAL A 205 -5.82 -17.87 -23.71
C VAL A 205 -5.74 -19.27 -24.33
N THR A 206 -4.53 -19.77 -24.50
CA THR A 206 -4.26 -21.09 -25.10
C THR A 206 -3.74 -22.10 -24.08
N ASN A 207 -3.18 -21.61 -22.97
CA ASN A 207 -2.64 -22.41 -21.87
C ASN A 207 -2.98 -21.76 -20.52
N LYS A 208 -2.75 -22.51 -19.44
CA LYS A 208 -3.07 -22.08 -18.07
C LYS A 208 -2.18 -20.91 -17.60
N GLU A 209 -0.95 -20.86 -18.06
CA GLU A 209 0.02 -19.81 -17.69
C GLU A 209 -0.49 -18.44 -18.15
N GLN A 210 -0.98 -18.33 -19.39
CA GLN A 210 -1.59 -17.10 -19.90
C GLN A 210 -2.84 -16.71 -19.13
N ALA A 211 -3.73 -17.66 -18.82
CA ALA A 211 -4.92 -17.37 -18.02
C ALA A 211 -4.56 -16.85 -16.63
N ILE A 212 -3.58 -17.47 -15.97
CA ILE A 212 -3.09 -17.07 -14.65
C ILE A 212 -2.45 -15.69 -14.70
N GLU A 213 -1.61 -15.40 -15.72
CA GLU A 213 -0.92 -14.11 -15.83
C GLU A 213 -1.93 -12.96 -16.01
N ILE A 214 -2.95 -13.14 -16.86
CA ILE A 214 -3.99 -12.13 -17.03
C ILE A 214 -4.79 -11.93 -15.72
N ILE A 215 -5.19 -13.02 -15.06
CA ILE A 215 -5.94 -12.93 -13.80
C ILE A 215 -5.14 -12.21 -12.71
N ARG A 216 -3.81 -12.36 -12.69
CA ARG A 216 -2.91 -11.68 -11.72
C ARG A 216 -2.86 -10.16 -11.86
N GLU A 217 -3.32 -9.61 -12.96
CA GLU A 217 -3.39 -8.17 -13.17
C GLU A 217 -4.58 -7.52 -12.45
N PHE A 218 -5.57 -8.34 -12.06
CA PHE A 218 -6.77 -7.87 -11.37
C PHE A 218 -6.60 -7.89 -9.84
N ARG A 219 -7.35 -7.02 -9.19
CA ARG A 219 -7.39 -6.89 -7.71
C ARG A 219 -8.59 -7.65 -7.14
N GLY A 220 -8.52 -8.01 -5.87
CA GLY A 220 -9.69 -8.51 -5.15
C GLY A 220 -10.84 -7.49 -5.18
N GLY A 221 -12.05 -8.00 -5.37
CA GLY A 221 -13.27 -7.19 -5.55
C GLY A 221 -13.55 -6.75 -6.98
N GLN A 222 -12.57 -6.84 -7.90
CA GLN A 222 -12.84 -6.61 -9.32
C GLN A 222 -13.54 -7.83 -9.94
N THR A 223 -14.28 -7.59 -11.02
CA THR A 223 -14.94 -8.63 -11.79
C THR A 223 -14.20 -8.83 -13.11
N VAL A 224 -13.90 -10.08 -13.44
CA VAL A 224 -13.31 -10.48 -14.71
C VAL A 224 -14.34 -11.24 -15.55
N HIS A 225 -14.39 -10.94 -16.82
CA HIS A 225 -15.24 -11.65 -17.77
C HIS A 225 -14.49 -12.87 -18.33
N ILE A 226 -15.05 -14.07 -18.14
CA ILE A 226 -14.45 -15.33 -18.61
C ILE A 226 -15.37 -16.00 -19.61
N ARG A 227 -14.84 -16.33 -20.79
CA ARG A 227 -15.46 -17.21 -21.76
C ARG A 227 -14.82 -18.58 -21.65
N PHE A 228 -15.65 -19.62 -21.59
CA PHE A 228 -15.20 -20.99 -21.39
C PHE A 228 -16.05 -21.97 -22.22
N GLN A 229 -15.48 -23.12 -22.50
CA GLN A 229 -16.13 -24.23 -23.23
C GLN A 229 -16.45 -25.36 -22.25
N ARG A 230 -17.68 -25.81 -22.25
CA ARG A 230 -18.16 -27.02 -21.56
C ARG A 230 -18.72 -28.00 -22.58
N SER A 231 -18.14 -29.19 -22.68
CA SER A 231 -18.41 -30.12 -23.80
C SER A 231 -18.09 -29.42 -25.13
N GLU A 232 -19.07 -29.18 -25.97
CA GLU A 232 -18.89 -28.48 -27.26
C GLU A 232 -19.57 -27.09 -27.28
N GLN A 233 -20.09 -26.62 -26.15
CA GLN A 233 -20.80 -25.36 -26.07
C GLN A 233 -19.95 -24.32 -25.36
N GLU A 234 -20.02 -23.09 -25.84
CA GLU A 234 -19.38 -21.92 -25.21
C GLU A 234 -20.33 -21.24 -24.26
N PHE A 235 -19.78 -20.76 -23.14
CA PHE A 235 -20.45 -20.04 -22.08
C PHE A 235 -19.63 -18.85 -21.69
N GLU A 236 -20.29 -17.88 -21.05
CA GLU A 236 -19.66 -16.68 -20.48
C GLU A 236 -20.08 -16.52 -19.04
N ALA A 237 -19.16 -16.02 -18.21
CA ALA A 237 -19.44 -15.71 -16.81
C ALA A 237 -18.63 -14.49 -16.35
N ASN A 238 -19.27 -13.66 -15.52
CA ASN A 238 -18.61 -12.60 -14.77
C ASN A 238 -18.22 -13.16 -13.40
N ILE A 239 -16.93 -13.15 -13.11
CA ILE A 239 -16.36 -13.76 -11.90
C ILE A 239 -15.72 -12.68 -11.06
N GLU A 240 -16.21 -12.51 -9.83
CA GLU A 240 -15.59 -11.64 -8.84
C GLU A 240 -14.31 -12.29 -8.30
N LEU A 241 -13.21 -11.53 -8.34
CA LEU A 241 -11.94 -11.97 -7.78
C LEU A 241 -11.93 -11.75 -6.27
N MET A 242 -11.38 -12.70 -5.54
CA MET A 242 -11.24 -12.63 -4.10
C MET A 242 -9.77 -12.63 -3.69
N THR A 243 -9.42 -11.80 -2.73
CA THR A 243 -8.13 -11.88 -2.06
C THR A 243 -8.17 -13.04 -1.06
N PRO A 244 -7.30 -14.06 -1.17
CA PRO A 244 -7.29 -15.16 -0.22
C PRO A 244 -6.91 -14.65 1.18
N LYS A 245 -7.60 -15.17 2.20
CA LYS A 245 -7.26 -14.88 3.60
C LYS A 245 -6.01 -15.64 3.99
N PRO A 246 -5.21 -15.13 4.96
CA PRO A 246 -4.06 -15.88 5.49
C PRO A 246 -4.45 -17.30 5.92
N GLY A 247 -3.72 -18.31 5.43
CA GLY A 247 -4.01 -19.72 5.66
C GLY A 247 -5.10 -20.34 4.77
N GLN A 248 -5.70 -19.57 3.86
CA GLN A 248 -6.62 -20.09 2.84
C GLN A 248 -5.82 -20.61 1.62
N GLU A 249 -6.35 -21.62 0.94
CA GLU A 249 -5.73 -22.16 -0.29
C GLU A 249 -5.51 -21.03 -1.31
N GLY A 250 -4.26 -20.91 -1.79
CA GLY A 250 -3.84 -19.84 -2.70
C GLY A 250 -3.32 -18.57 -2.02
N SER A 251 -3.33 -18.48 -0.67
CA SER A 251 -2.52 -17.46 0.02
C SER A 251 -1.04 -17.75 -0.27
N ASP A 252 -0.29 -16.70 -0.57
CA ASP A 252 1.16 -16.82 -0.76
C ASP A 252 1.76 -17.49 0.50
N SER A 253 2.79 -18.30 0.26
CA SER A 253 3.37 -19.22 1.22
C SER A 253 3.73 -18.58 2.57
N ASP A 254 3.94 -19.41 3.61
CA ASP A 254 4.32 -19.06 4.99
C ASP A 254 5.36 -17.92 5.14
N GLY A 255 6.12 -17.60 4.10
CA GLY A 255 7.05 -16.47 4.02
C GLY A 255 6.34 -15.11 4.13
N ASP A 256 5.35 -14.86 3.29
CA ASP A 256 4.62 -13.58 3.25
C ASP A 256 3.79 -13.37 4.51
N ALA A 257 3.19 -14.43 5.06
CA ALA A 257 2.45 -14.36 6.31
C ALA A 257 3.36 -14.05 7.51
N ARG A 258 4.60 -14.54 7.51
CA ARG A 258 5.60 -14.26 8.55
C ARG A 258 6.16 -12.85 8.42
N GLU A 259 6.43 -12.40 7.20
CA GLU A 259 6.89 -11.04 6.92
C GLU A 259 5.80 -10.01 7.27
N SER A 260 4.54 -10.28 6.92
CA SER A 260 3.40 -9.47 7.30
C SER A 260 3.25 -9.33 8.83
N ARG A 261 3.43 -10.41 9.59
CA ARG A 261 3.39 -10.36 11.07
C ARG A 261 4.53 -9.54 11.68
N LEU A 262 5.69 -9.50 11.03
CA LEU A 262 6.87 -8.75 11.49
C LEU A 262 6.85 -7.28 11.02
N SER A 263 6.05 -6.96 10.01
CA SER A 263 5.99 -5.64 9.38
C SER A 263 5.17 -4.60 10.17
N GLY A 264 4.35 -5.04 11.14
CA GLY A 264 3.36 -4.18 11.80
C GLY A 264 2.21 -3.83 10.87
N ASP A 265 1.44 -2.78 11.20
CA ASP A 265 0.30 -2.36 10.39
C ASP A 265 0.76 -1.85 9.02
N VAL A 266 0.17 -2.37 7.96
CA VAL A 266 0.35 -1.91 6.58
C VAL A 266 -0.89 -1.18 6.11
N SER A 267 -0.75 -0.35 5.08
CA SER A 267 -1.89 0.37 4.50
C SER A 267 -2.95 -0.58 3.96
N LEU A 268 -4.23 -0.21 4.07
CA LEU A 268 -5.36 -1.01 3.56
C LEU A 268 -5.16 -1.39 2.09
N ARG A 269 -4.63 -0.45 1.31
CA ARG A 269 -4.12 -0.73 -0.02
C ARG A 269 -2.63 -0.40 -0.05
N SER A 270 -1.80 -1.41 -0.26
CA SER A 270 -0.34 -1.30 -0.32
C SER A 270 0.24 -1.86 -1.61
N GLN A 271 -0.60 -2.22 -2.59
CA GLN A 271 -0.19 -2.86 -3.84
C GLN A 271 -1.09 -2.41 -5.01
N GLY A 272 -0.70 -2.74 -6.24
CA GLY A 272 -1.45 -2.44 -7.45
C GLY A 272 -1.34 -0.97 -7.87
N PHE A 273 -0.13 -0.43 -7.91
CA PHE A 273 0.18 0.90 -8.41
C PHE A 273 0.97 0.79 -9.71
N GLU A 274 0.54 1.51 -10.76
CA GLU A 274 1.23 1.48 -12.06
C GLU A 274 2.61 2.15 -12.00
N GLN A 275 2.74 3.18 -11.18
CA GLN A 275 4.01 3.86 -10.95
C GLN A 275 4.12 4.28 -9.49
N ALA A 276 5.05 3.70 -8.77
CA ALA A 276 5.35 4.11 -7.41
C ALA A 276 6.85 4.23 -7.20
N ILE A 277 7.26 5.29 -6.52
CA ILE A 277 8.59 5.46 -5.94
C ILE A 277 8.61 4.62 -4.67
N GLU A 278 9.67 3.84 -4.45
CA GLU A 278 9.90 3.20 -3.17
C GLU A 278 10.91 3.99 -2.35
N HIS A 279 10.62 4.19 -1.08
CA HIS A 279 11.52 4.83 -0.14
C HIS A 279 11.47 4.14 1.23
N ASP A 280 12.54 4.27 1.98
CA ASP A 280 12.75 3.55 3.23
C ASP A 280 12.32 4.34 4.48
N THR A 281 11.53 5.42 4.33
CA THR A 281 10.95 6.10 5.50
C THR A 281 9.98 5.16 6.20
N VAL A 282 10.09 5.08 7.52
CA VAL A 282 9.19 4.26 8.33
C VAL A 282 7.98 5.09 8.69
N LEU A 283 6.88 4.89 7.97
CA LEU A 283 5.59 5.54 8.24
C LEU A 283 4.60 4.55 8.87
N GLU A 284 3.63 5.08 9.59
CA GLU A 284 2.40 4.38 9.90
C GLU A 284 1.39 4.56 8.74
N PRO A 285 0.40 3.68 8.55
CA PRO A 285 -0.59 3.81 7.47
C PRO A 285 -1.27 5.17 7.40
N TRP A 286 -1.61 5.74 8.55
CA TRP A 286 -2.24 7.06 8.67
C TRP A 286 -1.31 8.24 8.31
N GLN A 287 0.00 8.03 8.28
CA GLN A 287 0.98 9.04 7.86
C GLN A 287 1.15 9.09 6.32
N CYS A 288 0.49 8.18 5.59
CA CYS A 288 0.37 8.26 4.15
C CYS A 288 -0.72 9.25 3.73
N GLY A 289 -0.71 9.70 2.48
CA GLY A 289 -1.61 10.70 1.91
C GLY A 289 -1.01 12.11 1.82
N GLY A 290 0.06 12.39 2.58
CA GLY A 290 0.80 13.64 2.55
C GLY A 290 1.92 13.66 1.51
N PRO A 291 2.57 14.83 1.29
CA PRO A 291 3.66 14.96 0.34
C PRO A 291 4.93 14.26 0.80
N LEU A 292 5.72 13.77 -0.16
CA LEU A 292 7.10 13.35 0.02
C LEU A 292 8.01 14.47 -0.50
N LEU A 293 8.86 15.04 0.36
CA LEU A 293 9.67 16.21 0.04
C LEU A 293 11.13 15.84 -0.23
N ASN A 294 11.79 16.65 -1.06
CA ASN A 294 13.24 16.70 -1.18
C ASN A 294 13.85 17.72 -0.19
N LEU A 295 15.17 17.90 -0.25
CA LEU A 295 15.90 18.88 0.61
C LEU A 295 15.53 20.34 0.34
N ASP A 296 14.98 20.66 -0.84
CA ASP A 296 14.50 22.01 -1.17
C ASP A 296 13.07 22.28 -0.65
N GLY A 297 12.46 21.33 0.07
CA GLY A 297 11.07 21.40 0.53
C GLY A 297 10.04 21.24 -0.60
N LYS A 298 10.45 20.77 -1.78
CA LYS A 298 9.55 20.51 -2.91
C LYS A 298 9.04 19.08 -2.89
N ALA A 299 7.76 18.90 -3.20
CA ALA A 299 7.12 17.59 -3.26
C ALA A 299 7.59 16.80 -4.49
N ILE A 300 8.34 15.74 -4.27
CA ILE A 300 8.77 14.77 -5.29
C ILE A 300 7.74 13.67 -5.52
N GLY A 301 6.77 13.54 -4.62
CA GLY A 301 5.68 12.57 -4.71
C GLY A 301 4.61 12.80 -3.66
N LEU A 302 3.59 11.94 -3.70
CA LEU A 302 2.53 11.81 -2.70
C LEU A 302 2.66 10.44 -2.04
N ASN A 303 2.93 10.38 -0.72
CA ASN A 303 2.98 9.13 0.01
C ASN A 303 1.64 8.40 -0.12
N ILE A 304 1.66 7.18 -0.65
CA ILE A 304 0.41 6.47 -0.95
C ILE A 304 0.20 5.23 -0.09
N ALA A 305 1.26 4.54 0.29
CA ALA A 305 1.12 3.32 1.06
C ALA A 305 2.35 2.96 1.88
N ARG A 306 2.14 2.57 3.14
CA ARG A 306 3.10 1.73 3.85
C ARG A 306 2.92 0.30 3.39
N ALA A 307 3.92 -0.26 2.73
CA ALA A 307 3.88 -1.60 2.16
C ALA A 307 4.50 -2.65 3.09
N SER A 308 5.53 -2.29 3.84
CA SER A 308 6.21 -3.18 4.77
C SER A 308 6.93 -2.40 5.87
N ARG A 309 7.67 -3.12 6.69
CA ARG A 309 8.54 -2.51 7.70
C ARG A 309 9.63 -1.61 7.12
N PHE A 310 10.02 -1.85 5.88
CA PHE A 310 11.17 -1.19 5.24
C PHE A 310 10.81 -0.45 3.95
N ALA A 311 9.56 -0.56 3.50
CA ALA A 311 9.12 0.00 2.23
C ALA A 311 7.85 0.84 2.40
N THR A 312 7.94 2.08 1.95
CA THR A 312 6.81 2.98 1.76
C THR A 312 6.78 3.39 0.30
N TYR A 313 5.59 3.49 -0.27
CA TYR A 313 5.38 3.88 -1.66
C TYR A 313 4.86 5.30 -1.75
N ALA A 314 5.33 6.02 -2.77
CA ALA A 314 4.82 7.35 -3.12
C ALA A 314 4.54 7.42 -4.63
N LEU A 315 3.43 8.05 -5.01
CA LEU A 315 3.17 8.38 -6.40
C LEU A 315 4.11 9.51 -6.84
N PRO A 316 4.76 9.41 -8.01
CA PRO A 316 5.62 10.49 -8.52
C PRO A 316 4.86 11.83 -8.64
N ALA A 317 5.53 12.94 -8.42
CA ALA A 317 4.94 14.28 -8.51
C ALA A 317 4.19 14.54 -9.82
N SER A 318 4.73 14.07 -10.95
CA SER A 318 4.08 14.18 -12.26
C SER A 318 2.76 13.42 -12.35
N LEU A 319 2.72 12.20 -11.80
CA LEU A 319 1.50 11.39 -11.76
C LEU A 319 0.46 12.00 -10.80
N ALA A 320 0.88 12.43 -9.61
CA ALA A 320 -0.01 13.09 -8.65
C ALA A 320 -0.68 14.34 -9.24
N GLN A 321 0.04 15.13 -10.05
CA GLN A 321 -0.52 16.29 -10.75
C GLN A 321 -1.51 15.90 -11.86
N GLN A 322 -1.26 14.82 -12.60
CA GLN A 322 -2.20 14.29 -13.61
C GLN A 322 -3.49 13.79 -12.94
N ILE A 323 -3.37 13.06 -11.84
CA ILE A 323 -4.52 12.60 -11.05
C ILE A 323 -5.31 13.80 -10.50
N LEU A 324 -4.63 14.82 -9.97
CA LEU A 324 -5.28 16.05 -9.51
C LEU A 324 -6.15 16.69 -10.61
N ALA A 325 -5.62 16.81 -11.83
CA ALA A 325 -6.37 17.39 -12.96
C ALA A 325 -7.61 16.54 -13.29
N LYS A 326 -7.48 15.20 -13.31
CA LYS A 326 -8.59 14.25 -13.51
C LYS A 326 -9.65 14.39 -12.43
N LEU A 327 -9.23 14.46 -11.15
CA LEU A 327 -10.14 14.55 -10.00
C LEU A 327 -10.86 15.91 -9.94
N LYS A 328 -10.21 17.02 -10.29
CA LYS A 328 -10.87 18.34 -10.42
C LYS A 328 -12.00 18.28 -11.43
N THR A 329 -11.74 17.75 -12.63
CA THR A 329 -12.76 17.59 -13.67
C THR A 329 -13.92 16.66 -13.23
N LYS A 330 -13.63 15.62 -12.45
CA LYS A 330 -14.64 14.72 -11.89
C LYS A 330 -15.51 15.41 -10.84
N ALA A 331 -14.90 16.23 -9.98
CA ALA A 331 -15.58 16.98 -8.93
C ALA A 331 -16.49 18.11 -9.46
N GLU A 332 -16.18 18.69 -10.64
CA GLU A 332 -17.00 19.72 -11.28
C GLU A 332 -18.29 19.17 -11.92
N LYS A 333 -18.36 17.85 -12.15
CA LYS A 333 -19.52 17.18 -12.78
C LYS A 333 -20.56 16.69 -11.77
N HIS A 334 -20.25 16.78 -10.50
CA HIS A 334 -21.12 16.38 -9.38
C HIS A 334 -21.44 17.56 -8.47
#